data_892f68e5af001a5cf1ec678a3e6ad86d
#
_entry.id   892f68e5af001a5cf1ec678a3e6ad86d
#
_cell.length_a   1.000
_cell.length_b   1.000
_cell.length_c   1.000
_cell.angle_alpha   90.00
_cell.angle_beta   90.00
_cell.angle_gamma   90.00
#
_symmetry.space_group_name_H-M   'P 1'
#
loop_
_entity.id
_entity.type
_entity.pdbx_description
1 polymer ?
#
loop_
_entity_poly.entity_id
_entity_poly.type
_entity_poly.pdbx_seq_one_letter_code
_entity_poly.pdbx_strand_id
1 'polypeptide(L)'
;MKTVRFYCFWVIGFLLVVSCTGKPAQRETTAFEQPSQEQIPDQSEGWKIIEALSKAYGDDPSSIGDFIGSPRCPDFLEGRYFDGNTLVLQVRGDTLRARKILEEVSGSKAFRIEMMTDSIFSEKQLKDLLDELNRRYNALPEGKLKANMMMWGSTLHFIEVTFIRNTPEARAEFSRLLMDSPAIRFSGPEEPIRNNVTGVSEAHGISLYPEYIVYADTASAASFILLNGSNEAITCGEHYFITYEGKDGQWYELPINTFAVDIAYYVAPGSSRQFVARLYPEVNSNASGRYRFFYEVSLESRENIRMMAEFRLTDNYEKAKRAEKTLIPKMTVKNYVEAPKEDEQTVYQVAEEMPEFPGGMPALMEFIRKNLRHDKAEKKERVIIQIVVDKKGNATNPVVLRSTNPTLNEEALRIVSLMPKWKPGRQAGNNRNVKFVFPVAFKPSVQNTN
;
A
#
# COMPACT_ATOMS: atom_id res chain seq x y z
N MET A 1 -3.94 17.42 6.47
CA MET A 1 -3.68 16.03 6.09
C MET A 1 -4.86 15.18 6.56
N LYS A 2 -5.75 14.80 5.66
CA LYS A 2 -6.78 13.80 6.00
C LYS A 2 -6.19 12.45 5.64
N THR A 3 -5.94 11.66 6.66
CA THR A 3 -5.47 10.28 6.60
C THR A 3 -6.41 9.47 5.72
N VAL A 4 -5.88 8.86 4.66
CA VAL A 4 -6.62 7.89 3.87
C VAL A 4 -6.78 6.65 4.75
N ARG A 5 -7.98 6.42 5.25
CA ARG A 5 -8.34 5.22 5.99
C ARG A 5 -8.51 4.08 4.99
N PHE A 6 -7.52 3.22 4.89
CA PHE A 6 -7.69 1.90 4.28
C PHE A 6 -8.18 0.94 5.35
N TYR A 7 -9.45 0.60 5.34
CA TYR A 7 -9.97 -0.56 6.04
C TYR A 7 -9.68 -1.79 5.16
N CYS A 8 -8.53 -2.43 5.39
CA CYS A 8 -8.31 -3.77 4.88
C CYS A 8 -9.00 -4.77 5.81
N PHE A 9 -10.15 -5.30 5.40
CA PHE A 9 -10.71 -6.50 6.00
C PHE A 9 -9.85 -7.69 5.56
N TRP A 10 -8.99 -8.16 6.46
CA TRP A 10 -8.28 -9.43 6.29
C TRP A 10 -9.06 -10.53 7.01
N VAL A 11 -9.57 -11.48 6.25
CA VAL A 11 -9.94 -12.78 6.78
C VAL A 11 -8.66 -13.58 6.93
N ILE A 12 -8.11 -13.63 8.14
CA ILE A 12 -6.94 -14.47 8.45
C ILE A 12 -7.47 -15.87 8.77
N GLY A 13 -7.23 -16.80 7.85
CA GLY A 13 -7.35 -18.22 8.10
C GLY A 13 -6.30 -18.67 9.13
N PHE A 14 -6.75 -19.18 10.27
CA PHE A 14 -5.92 -19.75 11.31
C PHE A 14 -5.27 -21.04 10.79
N LEU A 15 -3.96 -21.02 10.55
CA LEU A 15 -3.16 -22.22 10.34
C LEU A 15 -2.63 -22.67 11.71
N LEU A 16 -3.27 -23.69 12.28
CA LEU A 16 -2.75 -24.45 13.41
C LEU A 16 -1.46 -25.17 12.99
N VAL A 17 -0.32 -24.69 13.47
CA VAL A 17 0.94 -25.42 13.36
C VAL A 17 0.98 -26.47 14.46
N VAL A 18 0.67 -27.72 14.11
CA VAL A 18 0.98 -28.88 14.93
C VAL A 18 2.44 -29.24 14.67
N SER A 19 3.27 -29.03 15.68
CA SER A 19 4.65 -29.51 15.70
C SER A 19 4.65 -31.05 15.78
N CYS A 20 5.11 -31.71 14.72
CA CYS A 20 5.53 -33.10 14.76
C CYS A 20 6.93 -33.23 14.18
N THR A 21 7.85 -33.67 15.02
CA THR A 21 9.20 -34.14 14.66
C THR A 21 9.11 -35.35 13.75
N GLY A 22 9.70 -35.32 12.55
CA GLY A 22 9.81 -36.48 11.67
C GLY A 22 10.38 -36.11 10.29
N LYS A 23 11.48 -36.76 9.95
CA LYS A 23 12.30 -36.91 8.73
C LYS A 23 11.81 -36.27 7.41
N PRO A 24 12.73 -35.80 6.53
CA PRO A 24 12.39 -35.13 5.28
C PRO A 24 11.80 -36.11 4.27
N ALA A 25 10.55 -35.90 3.91
CA ALA A 25 9.90 -36.55 2.78
C ALA A 25 10.06 -35.70 1.52
N GLN A 26 10.44 -36.35 0.43
CA GLN A 26 10.43 -35.79 -0.93
C GLN A 26 9.03 -35.27 -1.26
N ARG A 27 8.94 -34.02 -1.66
CA ARG A 27 7.69 -33.42 -2.14
C ARG A 27 7.51 -33.81 -3.61
N GLU A 28 6.62 -34.74 -3.83
CA GLU A 28 5.99 -34.94 -5.13
C GLU A 28 5.17 -33.70 -5.50
N THR A 29 5.29 -33.29 -6.76
CA THR A 29 4.49 -32.23 -7.37
C THR A 29 3.04 -32.69 -7.48
N THR A 30 2.22 -32.36 -6.48
CA THR A 30 0.77 -32.49 -6.62
C THR A 30 0.22 -31.25 -7.32
N ALA A 31 -0.61 -31.51 -8.35
CA ALA A 31 -1.38 -30.52 -9.05
C ALA A 31 -2.11 -29.60 -8.06
N PHE A 32 -2.14 -28.28 -8.34
CA PHE A 32 -2.94 -27.32 -7.62
C PHE A 32 -4.42 -27.75 -7.72
N GLU A 33 -4.95 -28.35 -6.64
CA GLU A 33 -6.39 -28.38 -6.44
C GLU A 33 -6.84 -26.92 -6.25
N GLN A 34 -7.76 -26.49 -7.10
CA GLN A 34 -8.47 -25.22 -6.90
C GLN A 34 -9.08 -25.25 -5.50
N PRO A 35 -8.85 -24.21 -4.66
CA PRO A 35 -9.51 -24.15 -3.36
C PRO A 35 -11.02 -24.24 -3.63
N SER A 36 -11.67 -25.18 -2.95
CA SER A 36 -13.12 -25.31 -2.89
C SER A 36 -13.68 -23.90 -2.65
N GLN A 37 -14.68 -23.48 -3.44
CA GLN A 37 -15.39 -22.22 -3.23
C GLN A 37 -15.96 -22.27 -1.79
N GLU A 38 -15.24 -21.67 -0.84
CA GLU A 38 -15.79 -21.36 0.47
C GLU A 38 -17.01 -20.48 0.20
N GLN A 39 -18.18 -20.95 0.57
CA GLN A 39 -19.40 -20.16 0.46
C GLN A 39 -19.21 -18.91 1.30
N ILE A 40 -19.17 -17.75 0.65
CA ILE A 40 -19.10 -16.46 1.33
C ILE A 40 -20.30 -16.39 2.28
N PRO A 41 -20.09 -16.16 3.59
CA PRO A 41 -21.17 -16.11 4.57
C PRO A 41 -22.20 -15.05 4.19
N ASP A 42 -23.50 -15.39 4.25
CA ASP A 42 -24.57 -14.41 4.02
C ASP A 42 -24.68 -13.47 5.24
N GLN A 43 -24.15 -12.28 5.11
CA GLN A 43 -24.16 -11.22 6.14
C GLN A 43 -25.23 -10.16 5.90
N SER A 44 -26.15 -10.38 4.96
CA SER A 44 -27.13 -9.37 4.51
C SER A 44 -27.98 -8.79 5.65
N GLU A 45 -28.40 -9.62 6.59
CA GLU A 45 -29.19 -9.16 7.75
C GLU A 45 -28.35 -8.28 8.71
N GLY A 46 -27.11 -8.67 8.96
CA GLY A 46 -26.18 -7.87 9.76
C GLY A 46 -25.89 -6.51 9.14
N TRP A 47 -25.77 -6.44 7.83
CA TRP A 47 -25.58 -5.16 7.12
C TRP A 47 -26.78 -4.24 7.21
N LYS A 48 -28.04 -4.77 7.21
CA LYS A 48 -29.25 -3.97 7.46
C LYS A 48 -29.23 -3.35 8.86
N ILE A 49 -28.82 -4.13 9.86
CA ILE A 49 -28.66 -3.64 11.24
C ILE A 49 -27.61 -2.54 11.31
N ILE A 50 -26.44 -2.73 10.68
CA ILE A 50 -25.37 -1.73 10.62
C ILE A 50 -25.88 -0.45 9.95
N GLU A 51 -26.66 -0.53 8.87
CA GLU A 51 -27.25 0.63 8.20
C GLU A 51 -28.20 1.37 9.12
N ALA A 52 -29.07 0.68 9.84
CA ALA A 52 -30.00 1.31 10.79
C ALA A 52 -29.26 2.00 11.94
N LEU A 53 -28.24 1.36 12.51
CA LEU A 53 -27.42 1.94 13.57
C LEU A 53 -26.59 3.14 13.04
N SER A 54 -26.10 3.07 11.79
CA SER A 54 -25.37 4.19 11.16
C SER A 54 -26.28 5.40 10.95
N LYS A 55 -27.54 5.21 10.58
CA LYS A 55 -28.52 6.28 10.47
C LYS A 55 -28.83 6.92 11.82
N ALA A 56 -28.94 6.12 12.87
CA ALA A 56 -29.25 6.60 14.21
C ALA A 56 -28.07 7.30 14.88
N TYR A 57 -26.88 6.74 14.75
CA TYR A 57 -25.71 7.08 15.57
C TYR A 57 -24.55 7.68 14.77
N GLY A 58 -24.49 7.52 13.46
CA GLY A 58 -23.40 8.05 12.62
C GLY A 58 -23.48 9.56 12.41
N ASP A 59 -22.35 10.22 12.27
CA ASP A 59 -22.27 11.64 11.98
C ASP A 59 -22.58 11.95 10.51
N ASP A 60 -22.32 11.00 9.63
CA ASP A 60 -22.58 11.08 8.19
C ASP A 60 -23.51 9.93 7.76
N PRO A 61 -24.78 10.21 7.46
CA PRO A 61 -25.74 9.19 7.01
C PRO A 61 -25.34 8.45 5.72
N SER A 62 -24.40 9.01 4.94
CA SER A 62 -23.88 8.36 3.72
C SER A 62 -22.72 7.39 4.00
N SER A 63 -22.17 7.39 5.23
CA SER A 63 -21.08 6.52 5.66
C SER A 63 -21.65 5.34 6.42
N ILE A 64 -22.03 4.29 5.70
CA ILE A 64 -22.51 3.06 6.34
C ILE A 64 -21.36 2.42 7.13
N GLY A 65 -21.61 2.22 8.43
CA GLY A 65 -20.67 1.55 9.33
C GLY A 65 -19.76 2.47 10.14
N ASP A 66 -19.70 3.77 9.89
CA ASP A 66 -18.84 4.70 10.65
C ASP A 66 -19.63 5.42 11.76
N PHE A 67 -20.13 4.68 12.74
CA PHE A 67 -20.85 5.24 13.89
C PHE A 67 -20.16 5.02 15.23
N ILE A 68 -19.27 4.02 15.33
CA ILE A 68 -18.54 3.77 16.58
C ILE A 68 -17.61 4.94 16.89
N GLY A 69 -17.76 5.53 18.07
CA GLY A 69 -17.01 6.72 18.52
C GLY A 69 -17.54 8.05 18.00
N SER A 70 -18.71 8.06 17.31
CA SER A 70 -19.41 9.31 17.02
C SER A 70 -20.04 9.90 18.29
N PRO A 71 -20.23 11.22 18.42
CA PRO A 71 -20.90 11.84 19.56
C PRO A 71 -22.34 11.36 19.81
N ARG A 72 -23.00 10.81 18.77
CA ARG A 72 -24.35 10.26 18.87
C ARG A 72 -24.37 8.77 19.24
N CYS A 73 -23.22 8.10 19.14
CA CYS A 73 -23.13 6.70 19.52
C CYS A 73 -23.25 6.53 21.05
N PRO A 74 -24.15 5.68 21.54
CA PRO A 74 -24.23 5.43 22.97
C PRO A 74 -22.89 4.95 23.56
N ASP A 75 -22.54 5.43 24.76
CA ASP A 75 -21.27 5.07 25.41
C ASP A 75 -21.12 3.57 25.68
N PHE A 76 -22.24 2.86 25.82
CA PHE A 76 -22.19 1.42 26.03
C PHE A 76 -21.84 0.62 24.76
N LEU A 77 -21.99 1.19 23.56
CA LEU A 77 -21.70 0.52 22.29
C LEU A 77 -20.28 0.84 21.85
N GLU A 78 -19.40 -0.13 22.00
CA GLU A 78 -17.95 0.08 21.83
C GLU A 78 -17.34 -0.55 20.58
N GLY A 79 -18.10 -1.37 19.86
CA GLY A 79 -17.57 -1.98 18.64
C GLY A 79 -18.54 -2.98 17.99
N ARG A 80 -18.12 -3.50 16.85
CA ARG A 80 -18.87 -4.50 16.10
C ARG A 80 -17.96 -5.32 15.20
N TYR A 81 -18.38 -6.56 14.90
CA TYR A 81 -17.73 -7.40 13.90
C TYR A 81 -18.69 -8.50 13.43
N PHE A 82 -18.32 -9.22 12.38
CA PHE A 82 -19.01 -10.42 11.96
C PHE A 82 -18.27 -11.67 12.43
N ASP A 83 -19.02 -12.57 13.06
CA ASP A 83 -18.61 -13.93 13.37
C ASP A 83 -19.39 -14.87 12.42
N GLY A 84 -18.75 -15.24 11.31
CA GLY A 84 -19.42 -15.89 10.19
C GLY A 84 -20.55 -15.02 9.62
N ASN A 85 -21.79 -15.49 9.75
CA ASN A 85 -23.01 -14.78 9.30
C ASN A 85 -23.59 -13.85 10.37
N THR A 86 -23.13 -13.95 11.62
CA THR A 86 -23.73 -13.27 12.76
C THR A 86 -23.04 -11.94 13.03
N LEU A 87 -23.79 -10.85 13.03
CA LEU A 87 -23.30 -9.58 13.54
C LEU A 87 -23.14 -9.66 15.07
N VAL A 88 -21.97 -9.32 15.57
CA VAL A 88 -21.66 -9.18 16.99
C VAL A 88 -21.51 -7.71 17.33
N LEU A 89 -22.22 -7.26 18.35
CA LEU A 89 -22.13 -5.89 18.89
C LEU A 89 -21.43 -5.94 20.24
N GLN A 90 -20.32 -5.19 20.36
CA GLN A 90 -19.51 -5.11 21.57
C GLN A 90 -20.11 -4.08 22.52
N VAL A 91 -20.50 -4.54 23.70
CA VAL A 91 -21.23 -3.72 24.68
C VAL A 91 -20.53 -3.74 26.03
N ARG A 92 -20.36 -2.58 26.63
CA ARG A 92 -19.86 -2.43 28.00
C ARG A 92 -21.00 -2.11 28.97
N GLY A 93 -21.02 -2.80 30.10
CA GLY A 93 -22.02 -2.61 31.18
C GLY A 93 -23.28 -3.47 31.01
N ASP A 94 -24.48 -2.89 31.20
CA ASP A 94 -25.73 -3.62 31.20
C ASP A 94 -26.14 -4.12 29.80
N THR A 95 -25.83 -5.37 29.51
CA THR A 95 -26.11 -6.03 28.23
C THR A 95 -27.60 -6.21 27.95
N LEU A 96 -28.44 -6.34 28.97
CA LEU A 96 -29.90 -6.50 28.81
C LEU A 96 -30.53 -5.18 28.36
N ARG A 97 -30.15 -4.08 29.00
CA ARG A 97 -30.58 -2.74 28.62
C ARG A 97 -30.06 -2.37 27.22
N ALA A 98 -28.80 -2.64 26.95
CA ALA A 98 -28.19 -2.37 25.64
C ALA A 98 -28.92 -3.15 24.54
N ARG A 99 -29.20 -4.44 24.74
CA ARG A 99 -29.93 -5.26 23.79
C ARG A 99 -31.29 -4.67 23.44
N LYS A 100 -32.07 -4.25 24.44
CA LYS A 100 -33.38 -3.64 24.21
C LYS A 100 -33.29 -2.37 23.33
N ILE A 101 -32.35 -1.51 23.62
CA ILE A 101 -32.12 -0.28 22.86
C ILE A 101 -31.69 -0.59 21.41
N LEU A 102 -30.75 -1.51 21.22
CA LEU A 102 -30.23 -1.89 19.91
C LEU A 102 -31.28 -2.61 19.06
N GLU A 103 -32.14 -3.46 19.66
CA GLU A 103 -33.30 -4.07 18.98
C GLU A 103 -34.33 -3.04 18.55
N GLU A 104 -34.59 -2.03 19.37
CA GLU A 104 -35.55 -0.95 19.05
C GLU A 104 -35.01 -0.07 17.89
N VAL A 105 -33.74 0.32 17.96
CA VAL A 105 -33.13 1.19 16.94
C VAL A 105 -32.91 0.46 15.61
N SER A 106 -32.46 -0.79 15.64
CA SER A 106 -32.20 -1.57 14.43
C SER A 106 -33.44 -2.20 13.81
N GLY A 107 -34.52 -2.34 14.59
CA GLY A 107 -35.72 -3.07 14.19
C GLY A 107 -35.50 -4.60 14.05
N SER A 108 -34.37 -5.14 14.52
CA SER A 108 -33.99 -6.54 14.37
C SER A 108 -33.43 -7.12 15.66
N LYS A 109 -33.58 -8.43 15.80
CA LYS A 109 -33.00 -9.26 16.91
C LYS A 109 -31.82 -10.12 16.40
N ALA A 110 -31.50 -10.05 15.14
CA ALA A 110 -30.55 -10.94 14.46
C ALA A 110 -29.08 -10.52 14.69
N PHE A 111 -28.72 -10.26 15.95
CA PHE A 111 -27.34 -9.97 16.35
C PHE A 111 -27.01 -10.61 17.69
N ARG A 112 -25.74 -10.82 17.95
CA ARG A 112 -25.20 -11.28 19.25
C ARG A 112 -24.58 -10.09 19.97
N ILE A 113 -24.65 -10.07 21.30
CA ILE A 113 -23.91 -9.13 22.14
C ILE A 113 -22.70 -9.85 22.72
N GLU A 114 -21.56 -9.20 22.62
CA GLU A 114 -20.34 -9.51 23.34
C GLU A 114 -20.14 -8.49 24.45
N MET A 115 -20.06 -8.97 25.70
CA MET A 115 -19.79 -8.09 26.83
C MET A 115 -18.31 -7.76 26.90
N MET A 116 -17.99 -6.47 26.83
CA MET A 116 -16.62 -5.99 26.92
C MET A 116 -16.16 -5.93 28.38
N THR A 117 -14.96 -6.47 28.62
CA THR A 117 -14.26 -6.42 29.91
C THR A 117 -13.01 -5.54 29.79
N ASP A 118 -12.40 -5.20 30.91
CA ASP A 118 -11.19 -4.36 30.92
C ASP A 118 -9.95 -5.08 30.37
N SER A 119 -10.04 -6.40 30.16
CA SER A 119 -8.97 -7.20 29.56
C SER A 119 -9.03 -7.27 28.02
N ILE A 120 -10.08 -6.73 27.39
CA ILE A 120 -10.31 -6.77 25.95
C ILE A 120 -10.48 -5.32 25.45
N PHE A 121 -9.67 -4.93 24.45
CA PHE A 121 -9.81 -3.63 23.81
C PHE A 121 -10.98 -3.63 22.84
N SER A 122 -11.86 -2.65 22.95
CA SER A 122 -12.99 -2.44 22.05
C SER A 122 -12.56 -1.74 20.76
N GLU A 123 -13.40 -1.77 19.72
CA GLU A 123 -13.18 -1.01 18.47
C GLU A 123 -12.97 0.48 18.76
N LYS A 124 -13.76 1.06 19.67
CA LYS A 124 -13.64 2.47 20.08
C LYS A 124 -12.27 2.77 20.68
N GLN A 125 -11.82 1.96 21.66
CA GLN A 125 -10.52 2.13 22.30
C GLN A 125 -9.36 1.95 21.32
N LEU A 126 -9.44 0.96 20.44
CA LEU A 126 -8.42 0.74 19.42
C LEU A 126 -8.37 1.87 18.39
N LYS A 127 -9.52 2.45 18.03
CA LYS A 127 -9.59 3.63 17.14
C LYS A 127 -8.89 4.83 17.75
N ASP A 128 -9.16 5.15 19.02
CA ASP A 128 -8.53 6.27 19.73
C ASP A 128 -7.00 6.08 19.82
N LEU A 129 -6.55 4.86 20.17
CA LEU A 129 -5.13 4.51 20.20
C LEU A 129 -4.48 4.60 18.84
N LEU A 130 -5.16 4.17 17.77
CA LEU A 130 -4.64 4.21 16.40
C LEU A 130 -4.53 5.66 15.90
N ASP A 131 -5.51 6.51 16.20
CA ASP A 131 -5.47 7.93 15.85
C ASP A 131 -4.30 8.65 16.58
N GLU A 132 -4.05 8.32 17.84
CA GLU A 132 -2.90 8.82 18.59
C GLU A 132 -1.57 8.27 18.04
N LEU A 133 -1.49 6.98 17.70
CA LEU A 133 -0.32 6.40 17.06
C LEU A 133 -0.01 7.09 15.73
N ASN A 134 -1.02 7.31 14.89
CA ASN A 134 -0.89 8.03 13.63
C ASN A 134 -0.38 9.46 13.84
N ARG A 135 -0.90 10.15 14.84
CA ARG A 135 -0.46 11.51 15.19
C ARG A 135 1.03 11.54 15.58
N ARG A 136 1.46 10.62 16.46
CA ARG A 136 2.85 10.53 16.90
C ARG A 136 3.78 10.10 15.77
N TYR A 137 3.39 9.11 14.96
CA TYR A 137 4.17 8.68 13.81
C TYR A 137 4.40 9.83 12.80
N ASN A 138 3.37 10.62 12.52
CA ASN A 138 3.50 11.76 11.61
C ASN A 138 4.43 12.86 12.15
N ALA A 139 4.53 13.00 13.47
CA ALA A 139 5.45 13.92 14.13
C ALA A 139 6.88 13.36 14.27
N LEU A 140 7.06 12.06 14.07
CA LEU A 140 8.37 11.42 14.18
C LEU A 140 9.29 11.87 13.04
N PRO A 141 10.53 12.29 13.36
CA PRO A 141 11.52 12.61 12.33
C PRO A 141 11.88 11.35 11.49
N GLU A 142 12.37 11.58 10.28
CA GLU A 142 12.93 10.50 9.49
C GLU A 142 14.08 9.81 10.24
N GLY A 143 14.11 8.47 10.21
CA GLY A 143 15.10 7.70 10.94
C GLY A 143 14.81 6.21 10.96
N LYS A 144 15.62 5.46 11.72
CA LYS A 144 15.59 4.00 11.76
C LYS A 144 14.21 3.43 12.10
N LEU A 145 13.55 3.93 13.15
CA LEU A 145 12.24 3.43 13.55
C LEU A 145 11.22 3.64 12.43
N LYS A 146 11.16 4.85 11.88
CA LYS A 146 10.19 5.18 10.82
C LYS A 146 10.42 4.35 9.56
N ALA A 147 11.67 4.14 9.19
CA ALA A 147 12.05 3.29 8.05
C ALA A 147 11.73 1.80 8.30
N ASN A 148 11.77 1.36 9.56
CA ASN A 148 11.51 -0.02 9.95
C ASN A 148 10.01 -0.37 10.06
N MET A 149 9.15 0.63 10.25
CA MET A 149 7.69 0.43 10.32
C MET A 149 7.11 0.23 8.93
N MET A 150 6.61 -0.97 8.65
CA MET A 150 6.06 -1.34 7.34
C MET A 150 4.57 -1.01 7.24
N MET A 151 3.79 -1.44 8.22
CA MET A 151 2.35 -1.16 8.33
C MET A 151 1.88 -1.28 9.76
N TRP A 152 0.74 -0.67 10.05
CA TRP A 152 0.02 -0.84 11.32
C TRP A 152 -1.47 -0.61 11.13
N GLY A 153 -2.26 -1.27 11.96
CA GLY A 153 -3.71 -1.15 11.91
C GLY A 153 -4.39 -1.90 13.05
N SER A 154 -5.66 -1.57 13.30
CA SER A 154 -6.47 -2.29 14.27
C SER A 154 -6.93 -3.62 13.71
N THR A 155 -6.80 -4.66 14.52
CA THR A 155 -7.50 -5.93 14.40
C THR A 155 -8.75 -5.90 15.27
N LEU A 156 -9.33 -7.07 15.57
CA LEU A 156 -10.52 -7.15 16.42
C LEU A 156 -10.27 -6.67 17.87
N HIS A 157 -9.09 -6.96 18.44
CA HIS A 157 -8.80 -6.71 19.87
C HIS A 157 -7.43 -6.10 20.14
N PHE A 158 -6.65 -5.78 19.12
CA PHE A 158 -5.33 -5.17 19.27
C PHE A 158 -4.94 -4.37 18.02
N ILE A 159 -3.91 -3.56 18.15
CA ILE A 159 -3.25 -2.90 17.03
C ILE A 159 -2.03 -3.73 16.68
N GLU A 160 -1.98 -4.20 15.44
CA GLU A 160 -0.80 -4.86 14.89
C GLU A 160 0.14 -3.83 14.28
N VAL A 161 1.42 -3.92 14.62
CA VAL A 161 2.50 -3.12 14.05
C VAL A 161 3.49 -4.07 13.42
N THR A 162 3.62 -4.02 12.10
CA THR A 162 4.53 -4.87 11.34
C THR A 162 5.82 -4.12 11.06
N PHE A 163 6.94 -4.72 11.48
CA PHE A 163 8.28 -4.23 11.21
C PHE A 163 8.95 -4.96 10.05
N ILE A 164 9.83 -4.28 9.34
CA ILE A 164 10.78 -4.91 8.41
C ILE A 164 11.72 -5.85 9.19
N ARG A 165 12.18 -5.41 10.38
CA ARG A 165 12.93 -6.24 11.35
C ARG A 165 12.34 -6.06 12.73
N ASN A 166 11.71 -7.10 13.25
CA ASN A 166 11.03 -7.11 14.55
C ASN A 166 11.99 -7.50 15.69
N THR A 167 13.01 -6.68 15.94
CA THR A 167 13.97 -6.95 17.02
C THR A 167 13.50 -6.41 18.37
N PRO A 168 14.02 -6.92 19.51
CA PRO A 168 13.71 -6.36 20.82
C PRO A 168 14.01 -4.85 20.94
N GLU A 169 15.10 -4.39 20.29
CA GLU A 169 15.51 -2.98 20.27
C GLU A 169 14.50 -2.13 19.48
N ALA A 170 13.99 -2.64 18.34
CA ALA A 170 12.98 -1.94 17.56
C ALA A 170 11.67 -1.78 18.34
N ARG A 171 11.24 -2.83 19.05
CA ARG A 171 10.05 -2.78 19.92
C ARG A 171 10.25 -1.80 21.09
N ALA A 172 11.40 -1.83 21.72
CA ALA A 172 11.71 -0.90 22.82
C ALA A 172 11.77 0.56 22.32
N GLU A 173 12.32 0.80 21.14
CA GLU A 173 12.35 2.12 20.52
C GLU A 173 10.95 2.62 20.16
N PHE A 174 10.09 1.74 19.62
CA PHE A 174 8.68 2.05 19.37
C PHE A 174 7.94 2.43 20.64
N SER A 175 8.05 1.61 21.71
CA SER A 175 7.40 1.89 22.98
C SER A 175 7.85 3.23 23.57
N ARG A 176 9.14 3.55 23.46
CA ARG A 176 9.70 4.81 23.96
C ARG A 176 9.27 6.04 23.15
N LEU A 177 9.21 5.95 21.83
CA LEU A 177 9.00 7.10 20.94
C LEU A 177 7.56 7.31 20.53
N LEU A 178 6.80 6.24 20.42
CA LEU A 178 5.44 6.27 19.89
C LEU A 178 4.42 5.90 20.94
N MET A 179 4.41 4.66 21.42
CA MET A 179 3.35 4.21 22.32
C MET A 179 3.75 2.95 23.08
N ASP A 180 3.62 3.00 24.39
CA ASP A 180 3.69 1.82 25.26
C ASP A 180 2.27 1.44 25.69
N SER A 181 1.70 0.42 25.06
CA SER A 181 0.32 -0.01 25.33
C SER A 181 0.18 -1.53 25.21
N PRO A 182 -0.53 -2.18 26.12
CA PRO A 182 -0.82 -3.62 26.03
C PRO A 182 -1.71 -3.97 24.84
N ALA A 183 -2.32 -2.98 24.16
CA ALA A 183 -3.05 -3.17 22.92
C ALA A 183 -2.15 -3.38 21.71
N ILE A 184 -0.84 -3.11 21.81
CA ILE A 184 0.09 -3.26 20.68
C ILE A 184 0.59 -4.70 20.59
N ARG A 185 0.58 -5.22 19.37
CA ARG A 185 1.23 -6.48 18.99
C ARG A 185 2.19 -6.20 17.86
N PHE A 186 3.37 -6.82 17.94
CA PHE A 186 4.39 -6.65 16.91
C PHE A 186 4.48 -7.91 16.07
N SER A 187 4.63 -7.72 14.75
CA SER A 187 4.89 -8.77 13.77
C SER A 187 6.09 -8.41 12.88
N GLY A 188 6.48 -9.35 12.06
CA GLY A 188 7.66 -9.27 11.19
C GLY A 188 8.78 -10.22 11.62
N PRO A 189 9.81 -10.40 10.79
CA PRO A 189 10.90 -11.32 11.06
C PRO A 189 11.78 -10.85 12.22
N GLU A 190 11.98 -11.71 13.21
CA GLU A 190 12.90 -11.48 14.34
C GLU A 190 14.33 -11.88 13.98
N GLU A 191 14.47 -13.01 13.28
CA GLU A 191 15.73 -13.58 12.85
C GLU A 191 15.86 -13.59 11.31
N PRO A 192 17.08 -13.63 10.77
CA PRO A 192 17.29 -13.76 9.33
C PRO A 192 16.63 -15.02 8.76
N ILE A 193 15.81 -14.85 7.73
CA ILE A 193 15.13 -15.96 7.05
C ILE A 193 16.09 -16.56 6.03
N ARG A 194 16.43 -17.84 6.19
CA ARG A 194 17.23 -18.54 5.20
C ARG A 194 16.43 -18.75 3.92
N ASN A 195 17.00 -18.32 2.79
CA ASN A 195 16.41 -18.47 1.47
C ASN A 195 17.49 -18.77 0.42
N ASN A 196 17.70 -20.05 0.13
CA ASN A 196 18.65 -20.51 -0.87
C ASN A 196 18.02 -20.65 -2.27
N VAL A 197 16.94 -19.94 -2.55
CA VAL A 197 16.29 -19.93 -3.85
C VAL A 197 17.28 -19.49 -4.92
N THR A 198 17.15 -20.09 -6.10
CA THR A 198 17.90 -19.75 -7.29
C THR A 198 16.97 -19.17 -8.36
N GLY A 199 17.54 -18.44 -9.27
CA GLY A 199 16.88 -17.91 -10.45
C GLY A 199 17.85 -17.91 -11.63
N VAL A 200 17.40 -17.39 -12.75
CA VAL A 200 18.20 -17.29 -13.97
C VAL A 200 18.39 -15.82 -14.33
N SER A 201 19.57 -15.46 -14.82
CA SER A 201 19.83 -14.11 -15.34
C SER A 201 19.34 -13.93 -16.77
N GLU A 202 19.16 -15.07 -17.48
CA GLU A 202 18.67 -15.10 -18.86
C GLU A 202 17.85 -16.35 -19.12
N ALA A 203 16.66 -16.21 -19.73
CA ALA A 203 15.82 -17.30 -20.19
C ALA A 203 14.87 -16.79 -21.28
N HIS A 204 14.61 -17.59 -22.30
CA HIS A 204 13.67 -17.31 -23.42
C HIS A 204 13.92 -15.95 -24.09
N GLY A 205 15.17 -15.47 -24.12
CA GLY A 205 15.52 -14.14 -24.65
C GLY A 205 15.24 -12.99 -23.67
N ILE A 206 14.76 -13.27 -22.46
CA ILE A 206 14.58 -12.28 -21.39
C ILE A 206 15.83 -12.27 -20.54
N SER A 207 16.33 -11.09 -20.19
CA SER A 207 17.56 -10.94 -19.39
C SER A 207 17.37 -9.90 -18.30
N LEU A 208 17.98 -10.13 -17.13
CA LEU A 208 17.93 -9.22 -15.97
C LEU A 208 19.36 -8.89 -15.52
N TYR A 209 19.71 -7.62 -15.49
CA TYR A 209 21.03 -7.12 -15.14
C TYR A 209 20.96 -6.06 -14.03
N PRO A 210 21.94 -6.00 -13.09
CA PRO A 210 22.11 -4.83 -12.26
C PRO A 210 22.64 -3.67 -13.09
N GLU A 211 22.18 -2.44 -12.85
CA GLU A 211 22.73 -1.26 -13.54
C GLU A 211 24.22 -1.06 -13.22
N TYR A 212 24.60 -1.34 -11.97
CA TYR A 212 26.00 -1.41 -11.51
C TYR A 212 26.23 -2.73 -10.78
N ILE A 213 27.38 -3.35 -11.02
CA ILE A 213 27.73 -4.61 -10.33
C ILE A 213 28.06 -4.37 -8.85
N VAL A 214 28.49 -3.15 -8.50
CA VAL A 214 28.89 -2.78 -7.13
C VAL A 214 28.21 -1.50 -6.71
N TYR A 215 27.65 -1.47 -5.51
CA TYR A 215 27.08 -0.31 -4.83
C TYR A 215 27.76 -0.13 -3.47
N ALA A 216 27.68 1.07 -2.89
CA ALA A 216 28.08 1.26 -1.50
C ALA A 216 27.14 0.50 -0.56
N ASP A 217 27.64 0.02 0.57
CA ASP A 217 26.82 -0.62 1.63
C ASP A 217 25.80 0.35 2.24
N THR A 218 26.07 1.65 2.17
CA THR A 218 25.16 2.73 2.58
C THR A 218 24.15 3.15 1.50
N ALA A 219 24.20 2.52 0.32
CA ALA A 219 23.26 2.83 -0.75
C ALA A 219 21.81 2.55 -0.31
N SER A 220 20.93 3.52 -0.52
CA SER A 220 19.50 3.36 -0.21
C SER A 220 18.77 2.45 -1.20
N ALA A 221 19.32 2.31 -2.42
CA ALA A 221 18.73 1.51 -3.49
C ALA A 221 19.77 0.97 -4.46
N ALA A 222 19.39 -0.09 -5.19
CA ALA A 222 20.08 -0.62 -6.35
C ALA A 222 19.14 -0.67 -7.55
N SER A 223 19.64 -0.39 -8.74
CA SER A 223 18.86 -0.38 -9.98
C SER A 223 19.13 -1.62 -10.82
N PHE A 224 18.08 -2.13 -11.46
CA PHE A 224 18.12 -3.33 -12.31
C PHE A 224 17.41 -3.05 -13.63
N ILE A 225 17.85 -3.71 -14.70
CA ILE A 225 17.32 -3.55 -16.04
C ILE A 225 16.84 -4.92 -16.53
N LEU A 226 15.55 -5.02 -16.79
CA LEU A 226 14.92 -6.16 -17.43
C LEU A 226 14.83 -5.89 -18.94
N LEU A 227 15.38 -6.78 -19.75
CA LEU A 227 15.31 -6.74 -21.20
C LEU A 227 14.38 -7.83 -21.70
N ASN A 228 13.46 -7.49 -22.57
CA ASN A 228 12.63 -8.44 -23.27
C ASN A 228 13.11 -8.61 -24.73
N GLY A 229 14.02 -9.53 -24.96
CA GLY A 229 14.45 -9.95 -26.30
C GLY A 229 13.63 -11.11 -26.87
N SER A 230 12.54 -11.54 -26.22
CA SER A 230 11.64 -12.58 -26.70
C SER A 230 10.72 -12.07 -27.81
N ASN A 231 9.94 -12.98 -28.42
CA ASN A 231 8.97 -12.64 -29.47
C ASN A 231 7.58 -12.30 -28.92
N GLU A 232 7.37 -12.38 -27.60
CA GLU A 232 6.09 -12.13 -26.96
C GLU A 232 6.22 -11.07 -25.85
N ALA A 233 5.13 -10.42 -25.48
CA ALA A 233 5.12 -9.49 -24.37
C ALA A 233 5.27 -10.26 -23.05
N ILE A 234 5.94 -9.64 -22.08
CA ILE A 234 6.03 -10.17 -20.72
C ILE A 234 5.27 -9.28 -19.77
N THR A 235 4.67 -9.91 -18.76
CA THR A 235 4.00 -9.24 -17.67
C THR A 235 4.84 -9.37 -16.40
N CYS A 236 4.92 -8.31 -15.61
CA CYS A 236 5.61 -8.28 -14.34
C CYS A 236 4.91 -7.33 -13.35
N GLY A 237 5.05 -7.59 -12.05
CA GLY A 237 4.45 -6.77 -10.98
C GLY A 237 5.44 -5.78 -10.37
N GLU A 238 5.19 -5.41 -9.12
CA GLU A 238 6.13 -4.62 -8.29
C GLU A 238 6.84 -5.48 -7.24
N HIS A 239 6.42 -6.73 -7.07
CA HIS A 239 6.99 -7.63 -6.08
C HIS A 239 8.39 -8.10 -6.47
N TYR A 240 9.33 -7.89 -5.58
CA TYR A 240 10.68 -8.42 -5.67
C TYR A 240 11.15 -8.84 -4.29
N PHE A 241 12.22 -9.63 -4.22
CA PHE A 241 12.95 -9.86 -2.99
C PHE A 241 14.45 -9.87 -3.26
N ILE A 242 15.23 -9.68 -2.20
CA ILE A 242 16.69 -9.64 -2.27
C ILE A 242 17.20 -10.68 -1.27
N THR A 243 18.25 -11.38 -1.64
CA THR A 243 19.00 -12.22 -0.70
C THR A 243 20.44 -11.74 -0.60
N TYR A 244 21.08 -12.01 0.55
CA TYR A 244 22.48 -11.75 0.77
C TYR A 244 23.19 -13.03 1.24
N GLU A 245 24.47 -13.17 0.91
CA GLU A 245 25.31 -14.28 1.33
C GLU A 245 25.80 -14.03 2.76
N GLY A 246 25.42 -14.92 3.68
CA GLY A 246 25.89 -14.91 5.06
C GLY A 246 27.34 -15.39 5.19
N LYS A 247 27.94 -15.16 6.35
CA LYS A 247 29.31 -15.60 6.66
C LYS A 247 29.47 -17.12 6.62
N ASP A 248 28.39 -17.85 6.77
CA ASP A 248 28.30 -19.31 6.69
C ASP A 248 28.13 -19.84 5.26
N GLY A 249 28.15 -18.94 4.25
CA GLY A 249 27.96 -19.28 2.84
C GLY A 249 26.49 -19.61 2.47
N GLN A 250 25.55 -19.44 3.40
CA GLN A 250 24.12 -19.59 3.11
C GLN A 250 23.51 -18.25 2.69
N TRP A 251 22.39 -18.33 1.98
CA TRP A 251 21.67 -17.16 1.53
C TRP A 251 20.50 -16.85 2.47
N TYR A 252 20.34 -15.58 2.79
CA TYR A 252 19.31 -15.07 3.68
C TYR A 252 18.54 -13.96 2.98
N GLU A 253 17.25 -13.84 3.27
CA GLU A 253 16.45 -12.72 2.79
C GLU A 253 16.95 -11.43 3.41
N LEU A 254 17.11 -10.41 2.57
CA LEU A 254 17.31 -9.05 3.03
C LEU A 254 15.92 -8.51 3.46
N PRO A 255 15.72 -8.18 4.74
CA PRO A 255 14.47 -7.63 5.19
C PRO A 255 14.19 -6.29 4.50
N ILE A 256 13.10 -6.23 3.75
CA ILE A 256 12.66 -5.05 3.01
C ILE A 256 11.14 -4.88 3.18
N ASN A 257 10.63 -3.70 2.87
CA ASN A 257 9.19 -3.54 2.77
C ASN A 257 8.69 -4.26 1.51
N THR A 258 7.95 -5.34 1.73
CA THR A 258 7.36 -6.18 0.66
C THR A 258 5.94 -5.74 0.29
N PHE A 259 5.42 -4.69 0.94
CA PHE A 259 4.11 -4.15 0.58
C PHE A 259 4.18 -3.48 -0.78
N ALA A 260 3.57 -4.10 -1.77
CA ALA A 260 3.48 -3.59 -3.13
C ALA A 260 2.01 -3.50 -3.55
N VAL A 261 1.72 -2.55 -4.43
CA VAL A 261 0.40 -2.45 -5.06
C VAL A 261 0.32 -3.52 -6.14
N ASP A 262 -0.84 -4.15 -6.26
CA ASP A 262 -1.05 -5.19 -7.28
C ASP A 262 -1.24 -4.52 -8.66
N ILE A 263 -0.10 -4.15 -9.27
CA ILE A 263 -0.03 -3.51 -10.59
C ILE A 263 0.73 -4.45 -11.54
N ALA A 264 0.14 -4.71 -12.70
CA ALA A 264 0.79 -5.43 -13.78
C ALA A 264 1.38 -4.45 -14.81
N TYR A 265 2.63 -4.68 -15.16
CA TYR A 265 3.34 -3.96 -16.21
C TYR A 265 3.59 -4.86 -17.40
N TYR A 266 3.44 -4.31 -18.59
CA TYR A 266 3.73 -5.00 -19.84
C TYR A 266 5.05 -4.47 -20.42
N VAL A 267 5.96 -5.40 -20.74
CA VAL A 267 7.20 -5.09 -21.46
C VAL A 267 7.14 -5.75 -22.82
N ALA A 268 6.98 -4.94 -23.84
CA ALA A 268 6.86 -5.42 -25.22
C ALA A 268 8.16 -6.10 -25.72
N PRO A 269 8.08 -6.99 -26.73
CA PRO A 269 9.25 -7.51 -27.43
C PRO A 269 10.22 -6.39 -27.85
N GLY A 270 11.51 -6.59 -27.62
CA GLY A 270 12.54 -5.59 -27.94
C GLY A 270 12.62 -4.39 -26.99
N SER A 271 11.82 -4.36 -25.92
CA SER A 271 11.79 -3.27 -24.94
C SER A 271 12.51 -3.65 -23.64
N SER A 272 12.77 -2.63 -22.82
CA SER A 272 13.38 -2.79 -21.51
C SER A 272 12.57 -2.07 -20.43
N ARG A 273 12.72 -2.51 -19.19
CA ARG A 273 12.17 -1.86 -18.01
C ARG A 273 13.25 -1.75 -16.93
N GLN A 274 13.37 -0.58 -16.32
CA GLN A 274 14.24 -0.36 -15.18
C GLN A 274 13.44 -0.50 -13.88
N PHE A 275 14.06 -1.14 -12.87
CA PHE A 275 13.56 -1.27 -11.52
C PHE A 275 14.54 -0.64 -10.53
N VAL A 276 13.99 -0.06 -9.47
CA VAL A 276 14.77 0.46 -8.35
C VAL A 276 14.35 -0.30 -7.10
N ALA A 277 15.25 -1.11 -6.58
CA ALA A 277 15.04 -1.89 -5.36
C ALA A 277 15.64 -1.17 -4.16
N ARG A 278 14.83 -0.89 -3.13
CA ARG A 278 15.30 -0.27 -1.88
C ARG A 278 16.05 -1.29 -1.03
N LEU A 279 17.16 -0.86 -0.41
CA LEU A 279 18.06 -1.71 0.39
C LEU A 279 17.94 -1.47 1.89
N TYR A 280 17.27 -0.40 2.32
CA TYR A 280 17.03 -0.05 3.74
C TYR A 280 18.28 -0.10 4.62
N PRO A 281 19.37 0.62 4.30
CA PRO A 281 20.63 0.57 5.06
C PRO A 281 20.44 1.04 6.51
N GLU A 282 19.49 1.93 6.79
CA GLU A 282 19.13 2.42 8.11
C GLU A 282 18.52 1.31 9.01
N VAL A 283 17.92 0.28 8.40
CA VAL A 283 17.30 -0.86 9.09
C VAL A 283 18.23 -2.07 9.12
N ASN A 284 18.86 -2.39 7.98
CA ASN A 284 19.55 -3.66 7.76
C ASN A 284 21.04 -3.64 8.13
N SER A 285 21.69 -2.46 8.21
CA SER A 285 23.14 -2.37 8.36
C SER A 285 23.85 -3.26 7.33
N ASN A 286 23.55 -3.03 6.06
CA ASN A 286 23.96 -3.87 4.93
C ASN A 286 25.46 -4.15 4.97
N ALA A 287 25.84 -5.43 5.01
CA ALA A 287 27.24 -5.84 5.03
C ALA A 287 27.83 -5.84 3.62
N SER A 288 29.15 -5.55 3.52
CA SER A 288 29.90 -5.81 2.28
C SER A 288 29.83 -7.29 1.92
N GLY A 289 29.44 -7.60 0.67
CA GLY A 289 29.26 -8.99 0.24
C GLY A 289 28.49 -9.14 -1.06
N ARG A 290 28.01 -10.35 -1.30
CA ARG A 290 27.23 -10.72 -2.47
C ARG A 290 25.76 -10.66 -2.15
N TYR A 291 24.97 -10.14 -3.11
CA TYR A 291 23.52 -9.97 -3.05
C TYR A 291 22.90 -10.49 -4.34
N ARG A 292 21.66 -10.96 -4.26
CA ARG A 292 20.86 -11.40 -5.40
C ARG A 292 19.50 -10.71 -5.37
N PHE A 293 19.15 -10.07 -6.44
CA PHE A 293 17.82 -9.51 -6.69
C PHE A 293 17.01 -10.52 -7.49
N PHE A 294 15.79 -10.80 -7.03
CA PHE A 294 14.87 -11.72 -7.68
C PHE A 294 13.62 -11.03 -8.13
N TYR A 295 13.17 -11.39 -9.30
CA TYR A 295 12.01 -10.81 -9.92
C TYR A 295 11.24 -11.84 -10.74
N GLU A 296 9.89 -11.88 -10.60
CA GLU A 296 9.04 -12.81 -11.34
C GLU A 296 8.52 -12.13 -12.60
N VAL A 297 8.64 -12.79 -13.74
CA VAL A 297 8.07 -12.38 -15.00
C VAL A 297 7.20 -13.50 -15.56
N SER A 298 6.10 -13.13 -16.22
CA SER A 298 5.19 -14.07 -16.87
C SER A 298 5.17 -13.81 -18.38
N LEU A 299 5.32 -14.86 -19.17
CA LEU A 299 5.13 -14.82 -20.61
C LEU A 299 3.63 -14.87 -20.94
N GLU A 300 3.23 -14.43 -22.14
CA GLU A 300 1.85 -14.58 -22.62
C GLU A 300 1.43 -16.06 -22.70
N SER A 301 2.38 -16.95 -22.98
CA SER A 301 2.22 -18.41 -22.88
C SER A 301 1.90 -18.93 -21.48
N ARG A 302 1.88 -18.04 -20.47
CA ARG A 302 1.64 -18.30 -19.03
C ARG A 302 2.76 -19.07 -18.32
N GLU A 303 3.94 -19.10 -18.87
CA GLU A 303 5.12 -19.57 -18.16
C GLU A 303 5.63 -18.46 -17.22
N ASN A 304 5.86 -18.81 -15.95
CA ASN A 304 6.44 -17.91 -14.96
C ASN A 304 7.95 -18.20 -14.85
N ILE A 305 8.75 -17.15 -14.99
CA ILE A 305 10.20 -17.23 -14.91
C ILE A 305 10.67 -16.42 -13.72
N ARG A 306 11.45 -17.07 -12.84
CA ARG A 306 12.14 -16.36 -11.78
C ARG A 306 13.49 -15.86 -12.28
N MET A 307 13.54 -14.57 -12.59
CA MET A 307 14.75 -13.88 -12.96
C MET A 307 15.59 -13.55 -11.73
N MET A 308 16.92 -13.54 -11.88
CA MET A 308 17.87 -13.22 -10.83
C MET A 308 19.02 -12.38 -11.39
N ALA A 309 19.38 -11.31 -10.67
CA ALA A 309 20.58 -10.52 -10.95
C ALA A 309 21.47 -10.45 -9.70
N GLU A 310 22.74 -10.81 -9.85
CA GLU A 310 23.72 -10.75 -8.76
C GLU A 310 24.43 -9.38 -8.76
N PHE A 311 24.60 -8.79 -7.57
CA PHE A 311 25.34 -7.54 -7.36
C PHE A 311 26.11 -7.60 -6.04
N ARG A 312 26.91 -6.57 -5.76
CA ARG A 312 27.72 -6.49 -4.54
C ARG A 312 27.50 -5.20 -3.81
N LEU A 313 27.53 -5.27 -2.48
CA LEU A 313 27.72 -4.10 -1.64
C LEU A 313 29.17 -4.05 -1.13
N THR A 314 29.69 -2.84 -0.90
CA THR A 314 31.05 -2.62 -0.42
C THR A 314 31.11 -1.39 0.51
N ASP A 315 31.90 -1.50 1.57
CA ASP A 315 32.30 -0.41 2.45
C ASP A 315 33.36 0.53 1.82
N ASN A 316 33.96 0.11 0.70
CA ASN A 316 34.90 0.91 -0.05
C ASN A 316 34.15 1.88 -1.00
N TYR A 317 33.88 3.08 -0.49
CA TYR A 317 33.15 4.13 -1.22
C TYR A 317 33.80 4.48 -2.58
N GLU A 318 35.12 4.54 -2.67
CA GLU A 318 35.83 4.83 -3.92
C GLU A 318 35.64 3.73 -4.97
N LYS A 319 35.58 2.47 -4.53
CA LYS A 319 35.27 1.33 -5.41
C LYS A 319 33.83 1.43 -5.94
N ALA A 320 32.87 1.73 -5.07
CA ALA A 320 31.49 1.89 -5.48
C ALA A 320 31.32 3.08 -6.46
N LYS A 321 31.95 4.21 -6.20
CA LYS A 321 31.91 5.42 -7.05
C LYS A 321 32.52 5.21 -8.43
N ARG A 322 33.53 4.34 -8.54
CA ARG A 322 34.21 3.99 -9.81
C ARG A 322 33.56 2.81 -10.52
N ALA A 323 32.50 2.21 -9.96
CA ALA A 323 31.82 1.12 -10.62
C ALA A 323 31.28 1.57 -11.98
N GLU A 324 31.65 0.85 -13.00
CA GLU A 324 31.15 1.07 -14.35
C GLU A 324 29.73 0.52 -14.47
N LYS A 325 28.93 1.17 -15.30
CA LYS A 325 27.61 0.65 -15.65
C LYS A 325 27.77 -0.69 -16.37
N THR A 326 26.88 -1.62 -16.04
CA THR A 326 26.82 -2.90 -16.75
C THR A 326 26.62 -2.65 -18.24
N LEU A 327 27.53 -3.18 -19.06
CA LEU A 327 27.37 -3.13 -20.50
C LEU A 327 26.19 -4.05 -20.87
N ILE A 328 25.06 -3.43 -21.15
CA ILE A 328 23.88 -4.14 -21.62
C ILE A 328 24.18 -4.63 -23.03
N PRO A 329 24.05 -5.94 -23.33
CA PRO A 329 24.20 -6.42 -24.69
C PRO A 329 23.25 -5.68 -25.62
N LYS A 330 23.76 -5.16 -26.74
CA LYS A 330 22.87 -4.64 -27.79
C LYS A 330 21.96 -5.79 -28.21
N MET A 331 20.67 -5.66 -27.95
CA MET A 331 19.71 -6.65 -28.38
C MET A 331 19.75 -6.71 -29.91
N THR A 332 20.25 -7.81 -30.45
CA THR A 332 20.13 -8.14 -31.88
C THR A 332 18.77 -8.79 -32.10
N VAL A 333 17.70 -8.09 -31.80
CA VAL A 333 16.38 -8.47 -32.31
C VAL A 333 16.35 -8.10 -33.78
N LYS A 334 16.12 -9.04 -34.65
CA LYS A 334 16.09 -8.85 -36.13
C LYS A 334 15.08 -7.79 -36.60
N ASN A 335 14.24 -7.27 -35.71
CA ASN A 335 13.26 -6.22 -35.92
C ASN A 335 13.20 -5.25 -34.72
N TYR A 336 14.35 -4.84 -34.18
CA TYR A 336 14.38 -3.74 -33.23
C TYR A 336 13.88 -2.48 -33.96
N VAL A 337 12.64 -2.16 -33.75
CA VAL A 337 12.19 -0.77 -33.86
C VAL A 337 12.78 -0.12 -32.62
N GLU A 338 13.81 0.73 -32.83
CA GLU A 338 14.35 1.60 -31.77
C GLU A 338 13.15 2.16 -31.00
N ALA A 339 13.07 1.86 -29.69
CA ALA A 339 11.99 2.42 -28.87
C ALA A 339 11.92 3.90 -29.22
N PRO A 340 10.76 4.45 -29.63
CA PRO A 340 10.69 5.82 -30.10
C PRO A 340 11.49 6.65 -29.11
N LYS A 341 12.50 7.40 -29.60
CA LYS A 341 13.25 8.35 -28.76
C LYS A 341 12.19 9.00 -27.91
N GLU A 342 12.30 8.91 -26.57
CA GLU A 342 11.28 9.40 -25.64
C GLU A 342 10.67 10.67 -26.21
N ASP A 343 9.50 10.50 -26.81
CA ASP A 343 8.84 11.61 -27.47
C ASP A 343 8.67 12.70 -26.41
N GLU A 344 8.90 13.94 -26.75
CA GLU A 344 8.67 15.08 -25.85
C GLU A 344 7.26 15.03 -25.23
N GLN A 345 6.36 14.25 -25.81
CA GLN A 345 4.98 14.05 -25.43
C GLN A 345 4.73 12.84 -24.51
N THR A 346 5.74 12.02 -24.20
CA THR A 346 5.56 10.86 -23.28
C THR A 346 4.99 11.31 -21.95
N VAL A 347 3.85 10.72 -21.56
CA VAL A 347 3.15 11.00 -20.30
C VAL A 347 3.30 9.83 -19.35
N TYR A 348 3.99 10.04 -18.24
CA TYR A 348 4.20 9.04 -17.20
C TYR A 348 2.96 8.88 -16.32
N GLN A 349 2.62 7.66 -15.94
CA GLN A 349 1.57 7.40 -14.95
C GLN A 349 2.08 7.60 -13.53
N VAL A 350 3.33 7.19 -13.30
CA VAL A 350 4.08 7.34 -12.05
C VAL A 350 5.50 7.77 -12.41
N ALA A 351 6.09 8.66 -11.63
CA ALA A 351 7.46 9.13 -11.76
C ALA A 351 8.21 9.01 -10.41
N GLU A 352 9.54 9.03 -10.45
CA GLU A 352 10.38 9.00 -9.23
C GLU A 352 10.02 10.12 -8.26
N GLU A 353 9.81 11.33 -8.79
CA GLU A 353 9.22 12.44 -8.06
C GLU A 353 7.87 12.76 -8.71
N MET A 354 6.77 12.57 -7.99
CA MET A 354 5.44 12.94 -8.47
C MET A 354 5.27 14.46 -8.51
N PRO A 355 4.41 14.98 -9.42
CA PRO A 355 4.08 16.40 -9.42
C PRO A 355 3.50 16.86 -8.08
N GLU A 356 3.84 18.07 -7.67
CA GLU A 356 3.39 18.64 -6.42
C GLU A 356 2.75 20.02 -6.62
N PHE A 357 1.53 20.19 -6.08
CA PHE A 357 0.87 21.49 -6.03
C PHE A 357 1.65 22.43 -5.07
N PRO A 358 1.79 23.74 -5.37
CA PRO A 358 2.44 24.68 -4.47
C PRO A 358 1.86 24.62 -3.04
N GLY A 359 2.67 24.21 -2.06
CA GLY A 359 2.24 23.95 -0.70
C GLY A 359 1.63 22.56 -0.45
N GLY A 360 1.76 21.62 -1.42
CA GLY A 360 1.37 20.23 -1.29
C GLY A 360 -0.14 19.97 -1.33
N MET A 361 -0.53 18.75 -0.96
CA MET A 361 -1.94 18.31 -0.98
C MET A 361 -2.87 19.17 -0.11
N PRO A 362 -2.47 19.64 1.09
CA PRO A 362 -3.33 20.52 1.89
C PRO A 362 -3.67 21.82 1.17
N ALA A 363 -2.69 22.43 0.50
CA ALA A 363 -2.88 23.65 -0.26
C ALA A 363 -3.75 23.43 -1.50
N LEU A 364 -3.61 22.28 -2.17
CA LEU A 364 -4.50 21.88 -3.27
C LEU A 364 -5.95 21.78 -2.81
N MET A 365 -6.21 21.10 -1.68
CA MET A 365 -7.58 20.97 -1.15
C MET A 365 -8.17 22.31 -0.75
N GLU A 366 -7.39 23.19 -0.17
CA GLU A 366 -7.81 24.55 0.18
C GLU A 366 -8.05 25.40 -1.05
N PHE A 367 -7.20 25.31 -2.08
CA PHE A 367 -7.39 25.98 -3.36
C PHE A 367 -8.71 25.55 -4.02
N ILE A 368 -8.97 24.23 -4.09
CA ILE A 368 -10.24 23.69 -4.61
C ILE A 368 -11.40 24.29 -3.81
N ARG A 369 -11.35 24.23 -2.48
CA ARG A 369 -12.42 24.73 -1.59
C ARG A 369 -12.71 26.21 -1.82
N LYS A 370 -11.67 27.04 -2.00
CA LYS A 370 -11.83 28.50 -2.20
C LYS A 370 -12.39 28.88 -3.57
N ASN A 371 -12.10 28.09 -4.59
CA ASN A 371 -12.47 28.40 -5.97
C ASN A 371 -13.72 27.66 -6.44
N LEU A 372 -14.25 26.72 -5.62
CA LEU A 372 -15.39 25.89 -5.97
C LEU A 372 -16.70 26.69 -5.78
N ARG A 373 -17.55 26.66 -6.81
CA ARG A 373 -18.92 27.22 -6.78
C ARG A 373 -19.88 26.12 -6.32
N HIS A 374 -20.48 26.29 -5.15
CA HIS A 374 -21.32 25.26 -4.50
C HIS A 374 -22.78 25.26 -4.91
N ASP A 375 -23.20 26.24 -5.71
CA ASP A 375 -24.58 26.53 -6.09
C ASP A 375 -25.30 25.43 -6.90
N LYS A 376 -24.57 24.41 -7.34
CA LYS A 376 -25.09 23.28 -8.14
C LYS A 376 -25.14 21.92 -7.40
N ALA A 377 -24.71 21.85 -6.14
CA ALA A 377 -24.72 20.61 -5.40
C ALA A 377 -25.89 20.57 -4.40
N GLU A 378 -26.81 19.61 -4.57
CA GLU A 378 -27.94 19.39 -3.66
C GLU A 378 -27.54 18.53 -2.43
N LYS A 379 -26.49 17.72 -2.58
CA LYS A 379 -25.93 16.84 -1.55
C LYS A 379 -24.41 16.77 -1.67
N LYS A 380 -23.74 16.03 -0.77
CA LYS A 380 -22.29 15.77 -0.89
C LYS A 380 -22.00 14.96 -2.14
N GLU A 381 -21.28 15.55 -3.08
CA GLU A 381 -20.93 14.96 -4.37
C GLU A 381 -19.41 14.95 -4.57
N ARG A 382 -18.92 14.07 -5.45
CA ARG A 382 -17.49 13.96 -5.75
C ARG A 382 -17.25 13.74 -7.25
N VAL A 383 -16.31 14.48 -7.78
CA VAL A 383 -15.78 14.30 -9.14
C VAL A 383 -14.29 13.94 -9.04
N ILE A 384 -13.87 12.85 -9.62
CA ILE A 384 -12.46 12.44 -9.69
C ILE A 384 -11.90 12.91 -11.03
N ILE A 385 -10.87 13.76 -10.96
CA ILE A 385 -10.22 14.33 -12.14
C ILE A 385 -8.81 13.79 -12.27
N GLN A 386 -8.42 13.44 -13.49
CA GLN A 386 -7.04 13.23 -13.90
C GLN A 386 -6.58 14.45 -14.71
N ILE A 387 -5.39 14.91 -14.41
CA ILE A 387 -4.68 15.92 -15.20
C ILE A 387 -3.33 15.35 -15.65
N VAL A 388 -2.69 16.01 -16.60
CA VAL A 388 -1.27 15.85 -16.88
C VAL A 388 -0.57 17.13 -16.40
N VAL A 389 0.36 16.99 -15.46
CA VAL A 389 1.28 18.09 -15.13
C VAL A 389 2.44 18.02 -16.11
N ASP A 390 2.57 19.02 -16.95
CA ASP A 390 3.61 19.06 -17.97
C ASP A 390 5.01 19.37 -17.40
N LYS A 391 6.05 19.25 -18.22
CA LYS A 391 7.45 19.56 -17.86
C LYS A 391 7.65 20.98 -17.32
N LYS A 392 6.73 21.91 -17.61
CA LYS A 392 6.74 23.31 -17.18
C LYS A 392 5.89 23.56 -15.95
N GLY A 393 5.23 22.51 -15.42
CA GLY A 393 4.36 22.58 -14.25
C GLY A 393 2.91 23.00 -14.55
N ASN A 394 2.48 23.07 -15.81
CA ASN A 394 1.10 23.42 -16.12
C ASN A 394 0.19 22.19 -15.98
N ALA A 395 -0.98 22.37 -15.39
CA ALA A 395 -2.04 21.35 -15.34
C ALA A 395 -2.77 21.35 -16.70
N THR A 396 -2.61 20.27 -17.45
CA THR A 396 -3.12 20.10 -18.82
C THR A 396 -3.97 18.85 -18.95
N ASN A 397 -4.70 18.71 -20.06
CA ASN A 397 -5.47 17.52 -20.43
C ASN A 397 -6.37 16.99 -19.28
N PRO A 398 -7.25 17.83 -18.69
CA PRO A 398 -8.10 17.37 -17.62
C PRO A 398 -9.16 16.39 -18.15
N VAL A 399 -9.32 15.26 -17.45
CA VAL A 399 -10.29 14.22 -17.76
C VAL A 399 -11.06 13.85 -16.50
N VAL A 400 -12.37 13.77 -16.58
CA VAL A 400 -13.21 13.24 -15.51
C VAL A 400 -13.17 11.71 -15.56
N LEU A 401 -12.55 11.09 -14.57
CA LEU A 401 -12.49 9.62 -14.46
C LEU A 401 -13.77 9.04 -13.85
N ARG A 402 -14.34 9.72 -12.88
CA ARG A 402 -15.55 9.31 -12.18
C ARG A 402 -16.29 10.53 -11.63
N SER A 403 -17.61 10.51 -11.73
CA SER A 403 -18.47 11.54 -11.17
C SER A 403 -19.70 10.90 -10.53
N THR A 404 -20.09 11.39 -9.35
CA THR A 404 -21.36 11.01 -8.72
C THR A 404 -22.54 11.82 -9.27
N ASN A 405 -22.24 12.95 -9.90
CA ASN A 405 -23.24 13.82 -10.54
C ASN A 405 -22.62 14.52 -11.76
N PRO A 406 -22.98 14.12 -13.00
CA PRO A 406 -22.41 14.68 -14.22
C PRO A 406 -22.58 16.20 -14.39
N THR A 407 -23.61 16.81 -13.77
CA THR A 407 -23.83 18.27 -13.86
C THR A 407 -22.72 19.10 -13.20
N LEU A 408 -21.91 18.46 -12.35
CA LEU A 408 -20.79 19.08 -11.63
C LEU A 408 -19.46 18.97 -12.39
N ASN A 409 -19.42 18.22 -13.49
CA ASN A 409 -18.17 17.96 -14.23
C ASN A 409 -17.57 19.24 -14.80
N GLU A 410 -18.38 20.13 -15.35
CA GLU A 410 -17.91 21.40 -15.92
C GLU A 410 -17.24 22.27 -14.86
N GLU A 411 -17.84 22.37 -13.67
CA GLU A 411 -17.29 23.14 -12.58
C GLU A 411 -15.98 22.53 -12.07
N ALA A 412 -15.92 21.20 -11.96
CA ALA A 412 -14.71 20.49 -11.57
C ALA A 412 -13.57 20.69 -12.59
N LEU A 413 -13.87 20.69 -13.89
CA LEU A 413 -12.90 21.00 -14.96
C LEU A 413 -12.48 22.48 -14.94
N ARG A 414 -13.40 23.40 -14.64
CA ARG A 414 -13.09 24.84 -14.49
C ARG A 414 -12.06 25.08 -13.38
N ILE A 415 -12.12 24.35 -12.27
CA ILE A 415 -11.14 24.47 -11.19
C ILE A 415 -9.72 24.17 -11.69
N VAL A 416 -9.56 23.18 -12.57
CA VAL A 416 -8.25 22.86 -13.16
C VAL A 416 -7.68 24.04 -13.93
N SER A 417 -8.50 24.75 -14.70
CA SER A 417 -8.04 25.91 -15.50
C SER A 417 -7.57 27.10 -14.65
N LEU A 418 -7.92 27.14 -13.37
CA LEU A 418 -7.49 28.18 -12.42
C LEU A 418 -6.22 27.81 -11.65
N MET A 419 -5.70 26.59 -11.82
CA MET A 419 -4.57 26.12 -11.03
C MET A 419 -3.28 26.90 -11.35
N PRO A 420 -2.50 27.23 -10.32
CA PRO A 420 -1.17 27.79 -10.51
C PRO A 420 -0.22 26.74 -11.09
N LYS A 421 0.99 27.14 -11.43
CA LYS A 421 2.03 26.19 -11.82
C LYS A 421 2.41 25.26 -10.66
N TRP A 422 2.48 23.98 -10.97
CA TRP A 422 2.93 22.90 -10.08
C TRP A 422 4.44 22.74 -10.14
N LYS A 423 5.02 22.14 -9.12
CA LYS A 423 6.35 21.52 -9.26
C LYS A 423 6.18 20.33 -10.20
N PRO A 424 6.88 20.27 -11.35
CA PRO A 424 6.72 19.16 -12.29
C PRO A 424 7.27 17.86 -11.70
N GLY A 425 6.71 16.73 -12.12
CA GLY A 425 7.25 15.43 -11.80
C GLY A 425 8.59 15.20 -12.50
N ARG A 426 9.45 14.36 -11.89
CA ARG A 426 10.77 14.07 -12.41
C ARG A 426 11.00 12.58 -12.56
N GLN A 427 11.69 12.20 -13.62
CA GLN A 427 12.15 10.85 -13.91
C GLN A 427 13.57 10.91 -14.43
N ALA A 428 14.49 10.12 -13.87
CA ALA A 428 15.92 10.14 -14.20
C ALA A 428 16.51 11.56 -14.16
N GLY A 429 16.16 12.35 -13.13
CA GLY A 429 16.65 13.70 -12.92
C GLY A 429 16.06 14.79 -13.86
N ASN A 430 15.18 14.44 -14.80
CA ASN A 430 14.59 15.37 -15.77
C ASN A 430 13.09 15.58 -15.50
N ASN A 431 12.59 16.80 -15.71
CA ASN A 431 11.18 17.10 -15.67
C ASN A 431 10.42 16.30 -16.75
N ARG A 432 9.31 15.72 -16.39
CA ARG A 432 8.45 14.88 -17.27
C ARG A 432 6.99 15.30 -17.22
N ASN A 433 6.26 14.93 -18.27
CA ASN A 433 4.80 15.02 -18.24
C ASN A 433 4.28 13.84 -17.40
N VAL A 434 3.56 14.12 -16.30
CA VAL A 434 3.12 13.08 -15.36
C VAL A 434 1.64 13.23 -15.08
N LYS A 435 0.90 12.12 -15.08
CA LYS A 435 -0.51 12.08 -14.68
C LYS A 435 -0.64 12.29 -13.18
N PHE A 436 -1.67 13.05 -12.80
CA PHE A 436 -2.02 13.25 -11.40
C PHE A 436 -3.53 13.17 -11.23
N VAL A 437 -3.98 12.46 -10.20
CA VAL A 437 -5.41 12.22 -9.93
C VAL A 437 -5.79 12.79 -8.57
N PHE A 438 -6.89 13.55 -8.51
CA PHE A 438 -7.39 14.12 -7.26
C PHE A 438 -8.91 14.24 -7.25
N PRO A 439 -9.54 14.23 -6.06
CA PRO A 439 -10.97 14.43 -5.91
C PRO A 439 -11.32 15.91 -5.79
N VAL A 440 -12.39 16.34 -6.46
CA VAL A 440 -13.12 17.60 -6.22
C VAL A 440 -14.40 17.25 -5.46
N ALA A 441 -14.48 17.67 -4.19
CA ALA A 441 -15.61 17.39 -3.33
C ALA A 441 -16.55 18.61 -3.24
N PHE A 442 -17.80 18.42 -3.61
CA PHE A 442 -18.87 19.40 -3.52
C PHE A 442 -19.66 19.18 -2.23
N LYS A 443 -20.05 20.26 -1.59
CA LYS A 443 -20.94 20.26 -0.42
C LYS A 443 -22.18 21.09 -0.74
N PRO A 444 -23.37 20.74 -0.25
CA PRO A 444 -24.53 21.57 -0.41
C PRO A 444 -24.31 22.95 0.22
N SER A 445 -24.81 24.00 -0.44
CA SER A 445 -24.89 25.31 0.17
C SER A 445 -25.83 25.21 1.37
N VAL A 446 -25.38 25.61 2.54
CA VAL A 446 -26.28 25.82 3.69
C VAL A 446 -27.17 26.98 3.33
N GLN A 447 -28.46 26.73 2.96
CA GLN A 447 -29.45 27.77 2.93
C GLN A 447 -29.64 28.24 4.37
N ASN A 448 -29.14 29.43 4.68
CA ASN A 448 -29.59 30.16 5.86
C ASN A 448 -31.05 30.50 5.63
N THR A 449 -31.94 29.66 6.13
CA THR A 449 -33.34 30.04 6.36
C THR A 449 -33.33 31.02 7.53
N ASN A 450 -33.45 32.30 7.20
CA ASN A 450 -33.86 33.33 8.16
C ASN A 450 -35.29 33.06 8.64
#